data_c9e6bf2734530ba0685c57361b75c6f3
#
_entry.id   c9e6bf2734530ba0685c57361b75c6f3
#
_cell.length_a   1.000
_cell.length_b   1.000
_cell.length_c   1.000
_cell.angle_alpha   90.00
_cell.angle_beta   90.00
_cell.angle_gamma   90.00
#
_symmetry.space_group_name_H-M   'P 1'
#
loop_
_entity.id
_entity.type
_entity.pdbx_description
1 polymer ?
#
loop_
_entity_poly.entity_id
_entity_poly.type
_entity_poly.pdbx_seq_one_letter_code
_entity_poly.pdbx_strand_id
1 'polypeptide(L)'
;MTDLPATTSAGGIIPAQYNQQQIQLVRDMCAQNCTDNEFLLLMQLAKTYQLDPFAKQIWAVKYPGAPAAAIFCGRDGFLAIAHRSGQFDGMESGTRTDETGGLVGWCKVYRKDASRPFSVEVSASEYTQKNKQGEVTRFWREKPKTMIQKVAEAQCLRRAFSISGLYSPEEIDTGDRAAPRYVGEVPAATPNTCEVCGVPVPPEIRDKTRPHTDKTLCVEHFTEWWNKKGAE
;
A
#
# COMPACT_ATOMS: atom_id res chain seq x y z
N MET A 1 -23.50 35.66 -20.51
CA MET A 1 -22.30 34.81 -20.62
C MET A 1 -21.68 34.77 -19.26
N THR A 2 -21.99 33.73 -18.52
CA THR A 2 -21.52 33.53 -17.15
C THR A 2 -20.40 32.48 -17.22
N ASP A 3 -19.18 32.93 -16.94
CA ASP A 3 -18.02 32.08 -16.82
C ASP A 3 -18.22 31.10 -15.68
N LEU A 4 -18.21 29.80 -15.98
CA LEU A 4 -18.10 28.71 -15.00
C LEU A 4 -16.63 28.65 -14.56
N PRO A 5 -16.37 28.61 -13.26
CA PRO A 5 -15.01 28.45 -12.78
C PRO A 5 -14.48 27.05 -13.15
N ALA A 6 -13.23 27.04 -13.64
CA ALA A 6 -12.49 25.84 -13.96
C ALA A 6 -12.49 24.88 -12.77
N THR A 7 -12.89 23.63 -13.03
CA THR A 7 -12.81 22.53 -12.08
C THR A 7 -11.35 22.30 -11.70
N THR A 8 -11.01 22.68 -10.49
CA THR A 8 -9.77 22.31 -9.81
C THR A 8 -9.70 20.78 -9.76
N SER A 9 -8.69 20.21 -10.38
CA SER A 9 -8.36 18.80 -10.29
C SER A 9 -8.33 18.40 -8.80
N ALA A 10 -9.11 17.41 -8.42
CA ALA A 10 -9.06 16.83 -7.09
C ALA A 10 -7.64 16.26 -6.87
N GLY A 11 -6.77 17.06 -6.30
CA GLY A 11 -5.46 16.65 -5.84
C GLY A 11 -5.64 15.57 -4.77
N GLY A 12 -5.27 14.32 -5.09
CA GLY A 12 -5.25 13.25 -4.11
C GLY A 12 -4.41 13.68 -2.90
N ILE A 13 -4.93 13.48 -1.70
CA ILE A 13 -4.25 13.81 -0.45
C ILE A 13 -2.96 12.98 -0.40
N ILE A 14 -1.83 13.67 -0.54
CA ILE A 14 -0.50 13.03 -0.47
C ILE A 14 -0.23 12.68 0.99
N PRO A 15 0.17 11.45 1.35
CA PRO A 15 0.46 11.03 2.73
C PRO A 15 1.48 11.91 3.49
N ALA A 16 2.26 12.73 2.77
CA ALA A 16 3.21 13.67 3.36
C ALA A 16 2.58 14.84 4.13
N GLN A 17 1.26 14.97 4.14
CA GLN A 17 0.55 16.05 4.82
C GLN A 17 -0.20 15.60 6.08
N TYR A 18 -0.06 14.36 6.53
CA TYR A 18 -0.70 13.92 7.76
C TYR A 18 0.00 14.52 8.98
N ASN A 19 -0.79 15.12 9.87
CA ASN A 19 -0.31 15.50 11.20
C ASN A 19 -0.14 14.27 12.10
N GLN A 20 0.48 14.44 13.28
CA GLN A 20 0.75 13.33 14.20
C GLN A 20 -0.51 12.57 14.64
N GLN A 21 -1.63 13.27 14.87
CA GLN A 21 -2.89 12.64 15.25
C GLN A 21 -3.46 11.77 14.12
N GLN A 22 -3.38 12.24 12.87
CA GLN A 22 -3.78 11.48 11.70
C GLN A 22 -2.89 10.25 11.48
N ILE A 23 -1.58 10.39 11.66
CA ILE A 23 -0.64 9.27 11.59
C ILE A 23 -0.97 8.20 12.65
N GLN A 24 -1.24 8.62 13.89
CA GLN A 24 -1.66 7.69 14.95
C GLN A 24 -2.98 7.01 14.60
N LEU A 25 -3.96 7.72 14.08
CA LEU A 25 -5.23 7.16 13.68
C LEU A 25 -5.07 6.13 12.54
N VAL A 26 -4.22 6.41 11.54
CA VAL A 26 -3.90 5.44 10.48
C VAL A 26 -3.26 4.19 11.08
N ARG A 27 -2.32 4.35 12.03
CA ARG A 27 -1.69 3.23 12.73
C ARG A 27 -2.73 2.35 13.43
N ASP A 28 -3.63 2.96 14.19
CA ASP A 28 -4.62 2.25 15.00
C ASP A 28 -5.68 1.55 14.15
N MET A 29 -6.06 2.12 13.01
CA MET A 29 -7.14 1.61 12.17
C MET A 29 -6.67 0.76 10.99
N CYS A 30 -5.50 1.05 10.43
CA CYS A 30 -5.03 0.46 9.18
C CYS A 30 -3.76 -0.37 9.32
N ALA A 31 -3.14 -0.44 10.51
CA ALA A 31 -1.89 -1.16 10.74
C ALA A 31 -1.81 -1.78 12.15
N GLN A 32 -2.92 -2.35 12.62
CA GLN A 32 -2.97 -2.96 13.95
C GLN A 32 -1.94 -4.08 14.10
N ASN A 33 -1.26 -4.12 15.25
CA ASN A 33 -0.22 -5.08 15.61
C ASN A 33 1.02 -5.06 14.67
N CYS A 34 1.15 -4.07 13.80
CA CYS A 34 2.34 -3.88 12.99
C CYS A 34 3.47 -3.24 13.82
N THR A 35 4.70 -3.66 13.54
CA THR A 35 5.90 -3.01 14.06
C THR A 35 6.08 -1.62 13.42
N ASP A 36 6.96 -0.79 13.99
CA ASP A 36 7.26 0.53 13.43
C ASP A 36 7.78 0.45 12.00
N ASN A 37 8.62 -0.53 11.69
CA ASN A 37 9.14 -0.75 10.35
C ASN A 37 8.06 -1.19 9.36
N GLU A 38 7.14 -2.04 9.77
CA GLU A 38 6.01 -2.47 8.94
C GLU A 38 5.04 -1.31 8.68
N PHE A 39 4.80 -0.48 9.70
CA PHE A 39 4.02 0.75 9.53
C PHE A 39 4.71 1.75 8.61
N LEU A 40 6.02 1.95 8.76
CA LEU A 40 6.79 2.81 7.87
C LEU A 40 6.73 2.33 6.41
N LEU A 41 6.83 1.00 6.19
CA LEU A 41 6.68 0.41 4.87
C LEU A 41 5.29 0.66 4.28
N LEU A 42 4.22 0.49 5.09
CA LEU A 42 2.85 0.83 4.68
C LEU A 42 2.74 2.28 4.23
N MET A 43 3.25 3.23 5.03
CA MET A 43 3.21 4.66 4.72
C MET A 43 4.05 5.00 3.48
N GLN A 44 5.19 4.35 3.28
CA GLN A 44 6.01 4.53 2.09
C GLN A 44 5.29 4.04 0.83
N LEU A 45 4.64 2.87 0.87
CA LEU A 45 3.85 2.37 -0.26
C LEU A 45 2.62 3.25 -0.53
N ALA A 46 1.93 3.70 0.53
CA ALA A 46 0.82 4.65 0.42
C ALA A 46 1.27 5.94 -0.30
N LYS A 47 2.43 6.49 0.06
CA LYS A 47 3.03 7.66 -0.59
C LYS A 47 3.43 7.37 -2.03
N THR A 48 4.12 6.26 -2.29
CA THR A 48 4.61 5.89 -3.63
C THR A 48 3.47 5.76 -4.63
N TYR A 49 2.38 5.11 -4.21
CA TYR A 49 1.21 4.87 -5.05
C TYR A 49 0.10 5.89 -4.85
N GLN A 50 0.31 6.92 -4.04
CA GLN A 50 -0.69 7.95 -3.71
C GLN A 50 -2.03 7.34 -3.25
N LEU A 51 -1.94 6.32 -2.41
CA LEU A 51 -3.11 5.63 -1.84
C LEU A 51 -3.49 6.24 -0.50
N ASP A 52 -4.80 6.38 -0.27
CA ASP A 52 -5.34 6.92 0.96
C ASP A 52 -5.75 5.80 1.93
N PRO A 53 -5.07 5.67 3.09
CA PRO A 53 -5.46 4.71 4.12
C PRO A 53 -6.84 5.02 4.73
N PHE A 54 -7.25 6.29 4.83
CA PHE A 54 -8.56 6.67 5.35
C PHE A 54 -9.70 6.22 4.43
N ALA A 55 -9.47 6.24 3.11
CA ALA A 55 -10.39 5.69 2.12
C ALA A 55 -10.30 4.16 2.00
N LYS A 56 -9.52 3.49 2.88
CA LYS A 56 -9.27 2.04 2.83
C LYS A 56 -8.74 1.56 1.48
N GLN A 57 -7.99 2.39 0.78
CA GLN A 57 -7.31 1.99 -0.44
C GLN A 57 -6.09 1.11 -0.15
N ILE A 58 -5.45 1.29 1.01
CA ILE A 58 -4.29 0.53 1.47
C ILE A 58 -4.36 0.32 2.98
N TRP A 59 -3.97 -0.87 3.46
CA TRP A 59 -3.85 -1.19 4.89
C TRP A 59 -2.90 -2.37 5.09
N ALA A 60 -2.45 -2.59 6.32
CA ALA A 60 -1.62 -3.71 6.72
C ALA A 60 -2.33 -4.61 7.73
N VAL A 61 -2.09 -5.91 7.65
CA VAL A 61 -2.59 -6.89 8.62
C VAL A 61 -1.44 -7.75 9.10
N LYS A 62 -1.21 -7.74 10.41
CA LYS A 62 -0.26 -8.64 11.08
C LYS A 62 -1.01 -9.83 11.63
N TYR A 63 -0.86 -10.98 10.98
CA TYR A 63 -1.46 -12.23 11.48
C TYR A 63 -0.65 -12.81 12.64
N PRO A 64 -1.31 -13.41 13.66
CA PRO A 64 -0.60 -14.06 14.75
C PRO A 64 0.35 -15.14 14.23
N GLY A 65 1.63 -15.05 14.65
CA GLY A 65 2.68 -15.98 14.21
C GLY A 65 3.28 -15.69 12.83
N ALA A 66 2.77 -14.71 12.09
CA ALA A 66 3.38 -14.33 10.82
C ALA A 66 4.70 -13.55 11.03
N PRO A 67 5.75 -13.82 10.24
CA PRO A 67 7.04 -13.15 10.38
C PRO A 67 6.97 -11.67 9.98
N ALA A 68 6.06 -11.31 9.08
CA ALA A 68 5.85 -9.95 8.60
C ALA A 68 4.37 -9.64 8.40
N ALA A 69 4.00 -8.35 8.43
CA ALA A 69 2.67 -7.91 8.07
C ALA A 69 2.45 -8.01 6.55
N ALA A 70 1.25 -8.40 6.15
CA ALA A 70 0.81 -8.32 4.76
C ALA A 70 0.25 -6.92 4.49
N ILE A 71 0.70 -6.28 3.40
CA ILE A 71 0.18 -4.99 2.98
C ILE A 71 -0.79 -5.21 1.84
N PHE A 72 -2.03 -4.81 2.06
CA PHE A 72 -3.13 -4.98 1.14
C PHE A 72 -3.52 -3.69 0.45
N CYS A 73 -3.93 -3.83 -0.79
CA CYS A 73 -4.58 -2.80 -1.56
C CYS A 73 -5.96 -3.31 -2.00
N GLY A 74 -7.00 -2.56 -1.75
CA GLY A 74 -8.33 -2.87 -2.25
C GLY A 74 -8.42 -2.69 -3.76
N ARG A 75 -9.40 -3.32 -4.40
CA ARG A 75 -9.68 -3.13 -5.83
C ARG A 75 -9.77 -1.65 -6.21
N ASP A 76 -10.43 -0.85 -5.39
CA ASP A 76 -10.60 0.58 -5.64
C ASP A 76 -9.26 1.35 -5.55
N GLY A 77 -8.32 0.88 -4.74
CA GLY A 77 -6.96 1.40 -4.71
C GLY A 77 -6.18 1.11 -6.00
N PHE A 78 -6.26 -0.12 -6.52
CA PHE A 78 -5.65 -0.46 -7.82
C PHE A 78 -6.26 0.36 -8.96
N LEU A 79 -7.58 0.54 -8.97
CA LEU A 79 -8.26 1.40 -9.95
C LEU A 79 -7.85 2.87 -9.82
N ALA A 80 -7.70 3.37 -8.60
CA ALA A 80 -7.23 4.74 -8.37
C ALA A 80 -5.83 4.96 -8.93
N ILE A 81 -4.90 4.00 -8.79
CA ILE A 81 -3.57 4.06 -9.43
C ILE A 81 -3.73 4.08 -10.96
N ALA A 82 -4.54 3.18 -11.52
CA ALA A 82 -4.77 3.08 -12.95
C ALA A 82 -5.31 4.39 -13.53
N HIS A 83 -6.34 4.97 -12.93
CA HIS A 83 -6.92 6.24 -13.38
C HIS A 83 -5.92 7.41 -13.30
N ARG A 84 -5.14 7.51 -12.21
CA ARG A 84 -4.14 8.57 -12.06
C ARG A 84 -3.00 8.49 -13.06
N SER A 85 -2.72 7.30 -13.60
CA SER A 85 -1.68 7.14 -14.62
C SER A 85 -1.98 7.91 -15.93
N GLY A 86 -3.24 8.29 -16.16
CA GLY A 86 -3.72 8.87 -17.41
C GLY A 86 -3.77 7.88 -18.58
N GLN A 87 -3.25 6.67 -18.40
CA GLN A 87 -3.14 5.65 -19.46
C GLN A 87 -4.25 4.60 -19.42
N PHE A 88 -5.09 4.61 -18.39
CA PHE A 88 -6.20 3.66 -18.29
C PHE A 88 -7.25 3.95 -19.37
N ASP A 89 -7.59 2.95 -20.18
CA ASP A 89 -8.56 3.03 -21.30
C ASP A 89 -9.75 2.08 -21.11
N GLY A 90 -9.85 1.50 -19.94
CA GLY A 90 -10.97 0.63 -19.58
C GLY A 90 -10.53 -0.76 -19.15
N MET A 91 -11.51 -1.53 -18.66
CA MET A 91 -11.33 -2.88 -18.17
C MET A 91 -12.57 -3.72 -18.45
N GLU A 92 -12.36 -4.95 -18.85
CA GLU A 92 -13.37 -5.99 -18.93
C GLU A 92 -13.00 -7.11 -17.96
N SER A 93 -13.95 -7.63 -17.23
CA SER A 93 -13.73 -8.73 -16.30
C SER A 93 -14.98 -9.58 -16.12
N GLY A 94 -14.79 -10.81 -15.69
CA GLY A 94 -15.91 -11.72 -15.45
C GLY A 94 -15.45 -13.10 -14.99
N THR A 95 -16.38 -14.03 -15.03
CA THR A 95 -16.11 -15.42 -14.71
C THR A 95 -16.64 -16.33 -15.82
N ARG A 96 -15.99 -17.45 -16.02
CA ARG A 96 -16.41 -18.52 -16.91
C ARG A 96 -16.17 -19.89 -16.26
N THR A 97 -16.74 -20.92 -16.84
CA THR A 97 -16.41 -22.30 -16.51
C THR A 97 -15.42 -22.82 -17.54
N ASP A 98 -14.36 -23.48 -17.09
CA ASP A 98 -13.42 -24.15 -17.98
C ASP A 98 -13.95 -25.51 -18.49
N GLU A 99 -13.19 -26.20 -19.32
CA GLU A 99 -13.55 -27.50 -19.91
C GLU A 99 -13.73 -28.62 -18.88
N THR A 100 -13.13 -28.46 -17.69
CA THR A 100 -13.20 -29.43 -16.58
C THR A 100 -14.35 -29.12 -15.61
N GLY A 101 -15.13 -28.05 -15.85
CA GLY A 101 -16.17 -27.60 -14.94
C GLY A 101 -15.66 -26.66 -13.85
N GLY A 102 -14.36 -26.28 -13.86
CA GLY A 102 -13.75 -25.38 -12.91
C GLY A 102 -14.17 -23.91 -13.12
N LEU A 103 -14.32 -23.18 -12.03
CA LEU A 103 -14.61 -21.75 -12.09
C LEU A 103 -13.32 -20.96 -12.35
N VAL A 104 -13.32 -20.13 -13.38
CA VAL A 104 -12.20 -19.27 -13.80
C VAL A 104 -12.66 -17.81 -13.78
N GLY A 105 -11.86 -16.95 -13.11
CA GLY A 105 -11.95 -15.50 -13.21
C GLY A 105 -11.05 -15.00 -14.34
N TRP A 106 -11.49 -13.99 -15.06
CA TRP A 106 -10.71 -13.38 -16.11
C TRP A 106 -10.82 -11.85 -16.06
N CYS A 107 -9.77 -11.17 -16.53
CA CYS A 107 -9.75 -9.72 -16.67
C CYS A 107 -8.87 -9.31 -17.86
N LYS A 108 -9.31 -8.25 -18.55
CA LYS A 108 -8.55 -7.55 -19.58
C LYS A 108 -8.51 -6.07 -19.22
N VAL A 109 -7.31 -5.49 -19.21
CA VAL A 109 -7.09 -4.07 -18.96
C VAL A 109 -6.53 -3.44 -20.23
N TYR A 110 -7.17 -2.38 -20.68
CA TYR A 110 -6.76 -1.60 -21.84
C TYR A 110 -6.00 -0.36 -21.39
N ARG A 111 -4.91 -0.04 -22.13
CA ARG A 111 -4.12 1.16 -21.92
C ARG A 111 -4.02 1.94 -23.22
N LYS A 112 -4.05 3.27 -23.11
CA LYS A 112 -3.96 4.18 -24.28
C LYS A 112 -2.62 4.09 -25.00
N ASP A 113 -1.55 3.70 -24.29
CA ASP A 113 -0.18 3.57 -24.81
C ASP A 113 0.18 2.13 -25.25
N ALA A 114 -0.78 1.20 -25.27
CA ALA A 114 -0.55 -0.20 -25.63
C ALA A 114 -1.56 -0.66 -26.70
N SER A 115 -1.05 -1.29 -27.76
CA SER A 115 -1.89 -1.79 -28.87
C SER A 115 -2.69 -3.05 -28.52
N ARG A 116 -2.35 -3.74 -27.42
CA ARG A 116 -3.01 -4.97 -26.96
C ARG A 116 -3.36 -4.86 -25.49
N PRO A 117 -4.49 -5.45 -25.06
CA PRO A 117 -4.84 -5.47 -23.65
C PRO A 117 -3.90 -6.38 -22.85
N PHE A 118 -3.67 -6.02 -21.61
CA PHE A 118 -3.14 -6.93 -20.60
C PHE A 118 -4.26 -7.90 -20.23
N SER A 119 -3.97 -9.19 -20.20
CA SER A 119 -4.95 -10.22 -19.92
C SER A 119 -4.47 -11.17 -18.83
N VAL A 120 -5.38 -11.54 -17.94
CA VAL A 120 -5.16 -12.50 -16.84
C VAL A 120 -6.35 -13.43 -16.75
N GLU A 121 -6.06 -14.70 -16.55
CA GLU A 121 -7.04 -15.73 -16.16
C GLU A 121 -6.51 -16.46 -14.91
N VAL A 122 -7.39 -16.75 -13.98
CA VAL A 122 -7.08 -17.39 -12.69
C VAL A 122 -8.12 -18.45 -12.35
N SER A 123 -7.68 -19.60 -11.91
CA SER A 123 -8.59 -20.68 -11.47
C SER A 123 -9.01 -20.48 -10.02
N ALA A 124 -10.29 -20.63 -9.73
CA ALA A 124 -10.80 -20.52 -8.36
C ALA A 124 -10.20 -21.57 -7.42
N SER A 125 -9.81 -22.75 -7.94
CA SER A 125 -9.18 -23.81 -7.14
C SER A 125 -7.83 -23.39 -6.52
N GLU A 126 -7.12 -22.44 -7.15
CA GLU A 126 -5.82 -21.96 -6.69
C GLU A 126 -5.95 -20.89 -5.58
N TYR A 127 -7.08 -20.18 -5.55
CA TYR A 127 -7.28 -19.01 -4.67
C TYR A 127 -8.34 -19.22 -3.60
N THR A 128 -9.13 -20.29 -3.67
CA THR A 128 -10.16 -20.54 -2.67
C THR A 128 -9.56 -20.66 -1.27
N GLN A 129 -9.80 -19.63 -0.45
CA GLN A 129 -9.27 -19.53 0.90
C GLN A 129 -9.96 -20.48 1.85
N LYS A 130 -9.15 -21.09 2.74
CA LYS A 130 -9.63 -21.99 3.79
C LYS A 130 -9.29 -21.43 5.17
N ASN A 131 -10.13 -21.74 6.15
CA ASN A 131 -9.86 -21.42 7.55
C ASN A 131 -8.87 -22.46 8.16
N LYS A 132 -8.49 -22.26 9.44
CA LYS A 132 -7.59 -23.16 10.14
C LYS A 132 -8.08 -24.60 10.26
N GLN A 133 -9.37 -24.83 10.09
CA GLN A 133 -10.02 -26.14 10.10
C GLN A 133 -10.06 -26.79 8.70
N GLY A 134 -9.53 -26.10 7.67
CA GLY A 134 -9.55 -26.59 6.29
C GLY A 134 -10.87 -26.33 5.55
N GLU A 135 -11.83 -25.65 6.15
CA GLU A 135 -13.11 -25.32 5.52
C GLU A 135 -12.99 -24.05 4.68
N VAL A 136 -13.69 -24.04 3.55
CA VAL A 136 -13.76 -22.85 2.67
C VAL A 136 -14.34 -21.66 3.44
N THR A 137 -13.67 -20.53 3.42
CA THR A 137 -14.13 -19.32 4.10
C THR A 137 -15.49 -18.87 3.59
N ARG A 138 -16.25 -18.15 4.42
CA ARG A 138 -17.63 -17.77 4.13
C ARG A 138 -17.78 -17.07 2.77
N PHE A 139 -16.93 -16.09 2.48
CA PHE A 139 -17.06 -15.33 1.23
C PHE A 139 -16.76 -16.18 -0.01
N TRP A 140 -15.76 -17.06 0.05
CA TRP A 140 -15.43 -17.97 -1.04
C TRP A 140 -16.52 -19.04 -1.25
N ARG A 141 -17.24 -19.43 -0.20
CA ARG A 141 -18.37 -20.35 -0.30
C ARG A 141 -19.63 -19.68 -0.86
N GLU A 142 -19.98 -18.48 -0.36
CA GLU A 142 -21.21 -17.79 -0.71
C GLU A 142 -21.14 -17.00 -2.02
N LYS A 143 -19.94 -16.47 -2.36
CA LYS A 143 -19.73 -15.56 -3.49
C LYS A 143 -18.48 -15.92 -4.31
N PRO A 144 -18.26 -17.17 -4.71
CA PRO A 144 -17.04 -17.62 -5.37
C PRO A 144 -16.73 -16.84 -6.66
N LYS A 145 -17.76 -16.54 -7.47
CA LYS A 145 -17.60 -15.77 -8.71
C LYS A 145 -17.05 -14.37 -8.44
N THR A 146 -17.59 -13.66 -7.46
CA THR A 146 -17.12 -12.33 -7.09
C THR A 146 -15.69 -12.37 -6.57
N MET A 147 -15.35 -13.38 -5.77
CA MET A 147 -14.02 -13.48 -5.18
C MET A 147 -12.96 -13.74 -6.24
N ILE A 148 -13.17 -14.71 -7.14
CA ILE A 148 -12.18 -15.02 -8.19
C ILE A 148 -12.06 -13.90 -9.23
N GLN A 149 -13.16 -13.19 -9.53
CA GLN A 149 -13.13 -12.04 -10.41
C GLN A 149 -12.24 -10.92 -9.82
N LYS A 150 -12.36 -10.63 -8.52
CA LYS A 150 -11.49 -9.65 -7.84
C LYS A 150 -10.01 -10.01 -7.92
N VAL A 151 -9.66 -11.30 -7.79
CA VAL A 151 -8.29 -11.78 -7.97
C VAL A 151 -7.80 -11.48 -9.38
N ALA A 152 -8.59 -11.82 -10.39
CA ALA A 152 -8.23 -11.56 -11.80
C ALA A 152 -8.04 -10.06 -12.07
N GLU A 153 -8.94 -9.21 -11.56
CA GLU A 153 -8.86 -7.75 -11.69
C GLU A 153 -7.60 -7.19 -11.02
N ALA A 154 -7.31 -7.57 -9.76
CA ALA A 154 -6.14 -7.12 -9.04
C ALA A 154 -4.83 -7.50 -9.75
N GLN A 155 -4.70 -8.73 -10.19
CA GLN A 155 -3.52 -9.20 -10.92
C GLN A 155 -3.36 -8.50 -12.26
N CYS A 156 -4.46 -8.30 -13.00
CA CYS A 156 -4.42 -7.64 -14.30
C CYS A 156 -4.00 -6.17 -14.17
N LEU A 157 -4.57 -5.44 -13.22
CA LEU A 157 -4.21 -4.05 -12.93
C LEU A 157 -2.75 -3.92 -12.49
N ARG A 158 -2.26 -4.82 -11.61
CA ARG A 158 -0.85 -4.82 -11.20
C ARG A 158 0.11 -5.00 -12.37
N ARG A 159 -0.20 -5.93 -13.30
CA ARG A 159 0.61 -6.14 -14.52
C ARG A 159 0.54 -4.94 -15.45
N ALA A 160 -0.65 -4.40 -15.67
CA ALA A 160 -0.86 -3.29 -16.59
C ALA A 160 -0.18 -1.99 -16.13
N PHE A 161 -0.10 -1.75 -14.83
CA PHE A 161 0.44 -0.50 -14.26
C PHE A 161 1.72 -0.69 -13.45
N SER A 162 2.39 -1.86 -13.59
CA SER A 162 3.66 -2.17 -12.93
C SER A 162 3.62 -1.94 -11.40
N ILE A 163 2.51 -2.32 -10.77
CA ILE A 163 2.32 -2.15 -9.32
C ILE A 163 2.97 -3.33 -8.61
N SER A 164 3.88 -3.05 -7.70
CA SER A 164 4.61 -4.04 -6.90
C SER A 164 4.46 -3.79 -5.40
N GLY A 165 4.65 -4.83 -4.59
CA GLY A 165 4.57 -4.73 -3.12
C GLY A 165 3.16 -4.62 -2.55
N LEU A 166 2.13 -4.62 -3.38
CA LEU A 166 0.72 -4.57 -3.00
C LEU A 166 -0.02 -5.81 -3.50
N TYR A 167 -0.89 -6.36 -2.67
CA TYR A 167 -1.71 -7.53 -2.99
C TYR A 167 -3.16 -7.27 -2.62
N SER A 168 -4.11 -7.91 -3.30
CA SER A 168 -5.49 -7.91 -2.81
C SER A 168 -5.66 -8.96 -1.69
N PRO A 169 -6.59 -8.74 -0.75
CA PRO A 169 -6.85 -9.72 0.31
C PRO A 169 -7.25 -11.09 -0.21
N GLU A 170 -7.86 -11.13 -1.38
CA GLU A 170 -8.32 -12.34 -2.04
C GLU A 170 -7.19 -13.19 -2.63
N GLU A 171 -6.00 -12.60 -2.83
CA GLU A 171 -4.83 -13.29 -3.38
C GLU A 171 -3.99 -14.01 -2.31
N ILE A 172 -4.12 -13.64 -1.03
CA ILE A 172 -3.30 -14.21 0.05
C ILE A 172 -4.16 -15.14 0.89
N ASP A 173 -3.78 -16.41 0.91
CA ASP A 173 -4.38 -17.35 1.84
C ASP A 173 -3.89 -17.04 3.26
N THR A 174 -4.83 -16.61 4.11
CA THR A 174 -4.56 -16.23 5.50
C THR A 174 -4.44 -17.44 6.44
N GLY A 175 -4.65 -18.65 5.90
CA GLY A 175 -4.67 -19.88 6.69
C GLY A 175 -3.29 -20.44 7.05
N ASP A 176 -2.28 -20.39 6.17
CA ASP A 176 -1.00 -21.11 6.39
C ASP A 176 0.21 -20.59 5.57
N ARG A 177 0.06 -19.59 4.73
CA ARG A 177 1.20 -19.07 3.97
C ARG A 177 1.69 -17.76 4.59
N ALA A 178 2.95 -17.79 5.01
CA ALA A 178 3.68 -16.58 5.36
C ALA A 178 3.49 -15.55 4.22
N ALA A 179 3.12 -14.31 4.60
CA ALA A 179 3.16 -13.18 3.68
C ALA A 179 4.48 -13.23 2.89
N PRO A 180 4.48 -12.85 1.58
CA PRO A 180 5.71 -12.88 0.80
C PRO A 180 6.82 -12.23 1.61
N ARG A 181 7.88 -13.00 1.88
CA ARG A 181 9.04 -12.45 2.59
C ARG A 181 9.62 -11.36 1.69
N TYR A 182 9.58 -10.14 2.16
CA TYR A 182 10.53 -9.15 1.69
C TYR A 182 11.92 -9.68 2.07
N VAL A 183 12.60 -10.29 1.10
CA VAL A 183 14.00 -10.71 1.24
C VAL A 183 14.85 -9.49 0.97
N GLY A 184 14.82 -8.56 1.89
CA GLY A 184 15.70 -7.43 2.01
C GLY A 184 15.71 -7.12 3.49
N GLU A 185 16.84 -7.28 4.14
CA GLU A 185 17.06 -6.59 5.41
C GLU A 185 16.87 -5.11 5.07
N VAL A 186 15.69 -4.57 5.43
CA VAL A 186 15.58 -3.12 5.60
C VAL A 186 16.60 -2.82 6.70
N PRO A 187 17.68 -2.08 6.42
CA PRO A 187 18.62 -1.72 7.46
C PRO A 187 17.79 -1.20 8.62
N ALA A 188 17.99 -1.76 9.82
CA ALA A 188 17.30 -1.28 11.00
C ALA A 188 17.39 0.24 10.96
N ALA A 189 16.24 0.90 10.87
CA ALA A 189 16.20 2.34 10.88
C ALA A 189 16.84 2.76 12.19
N THR A 190 18.10 3.12 12.12
CA THR A 190 18.75 3.82 13.24
C THR A 190 17.85 5.01 13.52
N PRO A 191 17.57 5.34 14.76
CA PRO A 191 16.73 6.48 15.14
C PRO A 191 17.48 7.78 14.80
N ASN A 192 17.50 8.13 13.53
CA ASN A 192 18.17 9.29 12.98
C ASN A 192 17.15 10.27 12.42
N THR A 193 16.04 10.43 13.14
CA THR A 193 15.05 11.45 12.85
C THR A 193 15.26 12.63 13.79
N CYS A 194 15.04 13.83 13.30
CA CYS A 194 15.07 15.04 14.12
C CYS A 194 14.02 14.92 15.24
N GLU A 195 14.46 15.10 16.49
CA GLU A 195 13.59 15.01 17.68
C GLU A 195 12.49 16.08 17.72
N VAL A 196 12.62 17.13 16.91
CA VAL A 196 11.65 18.23 16.86
C VAL A 196 10.62 18.05 15.76
N CYS A 197 11.04 17.67 14.53
CA CYS A 197 10.14 17.60 13.38
C CYS A 197 10.03 16.20 12.74
N GLY A 198 10.74 15.19 13.24
CA GLY A 198 10.67 13.83 12.73
C GLY A 198 11.33 13.60 11.35
N VAL A 199 11.92 14.61 10.74
CA VAL A 199 12.60 14.48 9.44
C VAL A 199 13.87 13.63 9.59
N PRO A 200 14.15 12.69 8.66
CA PRO A 200 15.40 11.94 8.67
C PRO A 200 16.63 12.86 8.67
N VAL A 201 17.56 12.62 9.57
CA VAL A 201 18.81 13.36 9.67
C VAL A 201 19.93 12.50 9.06
N PRO A 202 20.52 12.93 7.93
CA PRO A 202 21.64 12.23 7.32
C PRO A 202 22.81 12.03 8.31
N PRO A 203 23.56 10.91 8.21
CA PRO A 203 24.70 10.64 9.09
C PRO A 203 25.71 11.81 9.16
N GLU A 204 25.95 12.44 8.01
CA GLU A 204 26.88 13.59 7.90
C GLU A 204 26.45 14.80 8.75
N ILE A 205 25.13 15.05 8.83
CA ILE A 205 24.59 16.14 9.65
C ILE A 205 24.64 15.75 11.13
N ARG A 206 24.26 14.52 11.45
CA ARG A 206 24.32 14.00 12.81
C ARG A 206 25.74 14.04 13.37
N ASP A 207 26.73 13.60 12.60
CA ASP A 207 28.13 13.56 13.06
C ASP A 207 28.72 14.96 13.24
N LYS A 208 28.22 15.96 12.48
CA LYS A 208 28.58 17.37 12.67
C LYS A 208 27.90 18.01 13.88
N THR A 209 26.68 17.59 14.23
CA THR A 209 25.91 18.19 15.33
C THR A 209 26.18 17.52 16.67
N ARG A 210 26.56 16.23 16.67
CA ARG A 210 26.80 15.42 17.87
C ARG A 210 27.83 15.99 18.86
N PRO A 211 28.94 16.65 18.43
CA PRO A 211 29.85 17.30 19.37
C PRO A 211 29.24 18.47 20.16
N HIS A 212 28.11 18.99 19.71
CA HIS A 212 27.50 20.20 20.26
C HIS A 212 26.23 19.95 21.05
N THR A 213 25.54 18.83 20.78
CA THR A 213 24.28 18.47 21.43
C THR A 213 24.06 16.95 21.43
N ASP A 214 23.47 16.42 22.50
CA ASP A 214 23.05 15.01 22.59
C ASP A 214 21.78 14.72 21.79
N LYS A 215 21.13 15.76 21.25
CA LYS A 215 19.89 15.63 20.47
C LYS A 215 20.20 15.39 19.01
N THR A 216 19.38 14.55 18.38
CA THR A 216 19.40 14.38 16.93
C THR A 216 18.53 15.47 16.29
N LEU A 217 19.13 16.43 15.63
CA LEU A 217 18.44 17.59 15.05
C LEU A 217 18.75 17.69 13.54
N CYS A 218 17.76 18.09 12.74
CA CYS A 218 18.01 18.48 11.35
C CYS A 218 18.74 19.84 11.31
N VAL A 219 19.23 20.22 10.15
CA VAL A 219 20.00 21.47 9.99
C VAL A 219 19.25 22.69 10.53
N GLU A 220 17.98 22.81 10.22
CA GLU A 220 17.13 23.93 10.66
C GLU A 220 17.00 23.99 12.18
N HIS A 221 16.61 22.89 12.82
CA HIS A 221 16.42 22.83 14.27
C HIS A 221 17.73 22.86 15.05
N PHE A 222 18.83 22.38 14.45
CA PHE A 222 20.15 22.56 15.02
C PHE A 222 20.58 24.04 15.01
N THR A 223 20.31 24.75 13.92
CA THR A 223 20.61 26.18 13.80
C THR A 223 19.80 27.01 14.79
N GLU A 224 18.51 26.71 14.97
CA GLU A 224 17.66 27.37 15.95
C GLU A 224 18.13 27.11 17.39
N TRP A 225 18.48 25.86 17.70
CA TRP A 225 19.02 25.47 19.01
C TRP A 225 20.35 26.17 19.29
N TRP A 226 21.24 26.22 18.28
CA TRP A 226 22.53 26.87 18.39
C TRP A 226 22.44 28.37 18.65
N ASN A 227 21.54 29.05 17.93
CA ASN A 227 21.30 30.47 18.09
C ASN A 227 20.73 30.82 19.47
N LYS A 228 19.87 29.95 20.03
CA LYS A 228 19.32 30.12 21.38
C LYS A 228 20.41 29.96 22.46
N LYS A 229 21.32 29.02 22.31
CA LYS A 229 22.39 28.74 23.26
C LYS A 229 23.51 29.79 23.24
N GLY A 230 23.67 30.51 22.14
CA GLY A 230 24.64 31.62 22.01
C GLY A 230 24.09 32.96 22.49
N ALA A 231 22.82 33.02 22.93
CA ALA A 231 22.18 34.22 23.47
C ALA A 231 22.02 34.20 25.02
N GLU A 232 22.50 33.13 25.69
CA GLU A 232 22.69 32.99 27.13
C GLU A 232 24.18 33.17 27.50
#